data_b66faab2f869a4a1510cf7fe11102750
#
_entry.id   b66faab2f869a4a1510cf7fe11102750
#
_cell.length_a   1.000
_cell.length_b   1.000
_cell.length_c   1.000
_cell.angle_alpha   90.00
_cell.angle_beta   90.00
_cell.angle_gamma   90.00
#
_symmetry.space_group_name_H-M   'P 1'
#
loop_
_entity.id
_entity.type
_entity.pdbx_description
1 polymer ?
#
loop_
_entity_poly.entity_id
_entity_poly.type
_entity_poly.pdbx_seq_one_letter_code
_entity_poly.pdbx_strand_id
1 'polypeptide(L)'
;MNSISDTQQYKNVCINAANDDECFRTFKSNPVYNGILEHVSNDQGRLYLDYIKNNSPELLENIGVFKENDKHGGTVKSNYPEIGDISPSTLRYIKVLSDIKNIFGDITGKKIIEIGAGYGGQCLILNKMFNISEYSIVDLDEASHLSNKYLNINGITPRIIKISDVVNIDEDFDIVISNYAYSELDKNLQDLYYDRIIKRSKNGYLTYNFISNLCNIDSYNKEEVFNKFSDKNIKILEETPKTFEDNLIIYF
;
A
#
# COMPACT_ATOMS: atom_id res chain seq x y z
N MET A 1 4.64 3.32 -20.86
CA MET A 1 4.04 2.72 -19.64
C MET A 1 4.88 3.23 -18.48
N ASN A 2 4.27 3.95 -17.55
CA ASN A 2 5.00 4.65 -16.48
C ASN A 2 5.07 3.82 -15.18
N SER A 3 4.27 2.75 -15.09
CA SER A 3 4.30 1.76 -14.00
C SER A 3 3.73 0.41 -14.46
N ILE A 4 3.96 -0.65 -13.68
CA ILE A 4 3.43 -2.00 -13.96
C ILE A 4 1.90 -2.00 -13.98
N SER A 5 1.26 -1.25 -13.10
CA SER A 5 -0.21 -1.14 -13.01
C SER A 5 -0.82 -0.16 -14.02
N ASP A 6 -0.02 0.63 -14.76
CA ASP A 6 -0.51 1.60 -15.75
C ASP A 6 -1.01 0.91 -17.03
N THR A 7 -1.98 0.02 -16.90
CA THR A 7 -2.63 -0.69 -18.01
C THR A 7 -4.08 -0.26 -18.16
N GLN A 8 -4.57 -0.21 -19.41
CA GLN A 8 -5.95 0.18 -19.66
C GLN A 8 -6.97 -0.78 -19.00
N GLN A 9 -6.62 -2.07 -18.90
CA GLN A 9 -7.47 -3.06 -18.25
C GLN A 9 -7.65 -2.77 -16.77
N TYR A 10 -6.55 -2.49 -16.05
CA TYR A 10 -6.62 -2.14 -14.63
C TYR A 10 -7.40 -0.84 -14.41
N LYS A 11 -7.12 0.21 -15.19
CA LYS A 11 -7.84 1.48 -15.15
C LYS A 11 -9.34 1.29 -15.36
N ASN A 12 -9.73 0.48 -16.33
CA ASN A 12 -11.14 0.19 -16.59
C ASN A 12 -11.81 -0.51 -15.41
N VAL A 13 -11.14 -1.47 -14.75
CA VAL A 13 -11.70 -2.11 -13.55
C VAL A 13 -11.88 -1.10 -12.42
N CYS A 14 -10.89 -0.26 -12.18
CA CYS A 14 -10.95 0.77 -11.14
C CYS A 14 -12.09 1.77 -11.37
N ILE A 15 -12.20 2.34 -12.59
CA ILE A 15 -13.22 3.34 -12.88
C ILE A 15 -14.63 2.74 -12.91
N ASN A 16 -14.78 1.51 -13.41
CA ASN A 16 -16.08 0.82 -13.38
C ASN A 16 -16.51 0.54 -11.95
N ALA A 17 -15.61 0.04 -11.09
CA ALA A 17 -15.91 -0.17 -9.68
C ALA A 17 -16.22 1.14 -8.94
N ALA A 18 -15.56 2.25 -9.29
CA ALA A 18 -15.85 3.55 -8.71
C ALA A 18 -17.25 4.04 -9.06
N ASN A 19 -17.72 3.80 -10.30
CA ASN A 19 -18.96 4.39 -10.81
C ASN A 19 -20.19 3.46 -10.77
N ASP A 20 -19.99 2.14 -10.65
CA ASP A 20 -21.04 1.14 -10.66
C ASP A 20 -20.98 0.25 -9.42
N ASP A 21 -22.12 0.07 -8.74
CA ASP A 21 -22.18 -0.67 -7.48
C ASP A 21 -22.09 -2.20 -7.67
N GLU A 22 -22.50 -2.74 -8.82
CA GLU A 22 -22.32 -4.16 -9.14
C GLU A 22 -20.83 -4.46 -9.35
N CYS A 23 -20.15 -3.62 -10.13
CA CYS A 23 -18.70 -3.71 -10.31
C CYS A 23 -17.97 -3.54 -8.99
N PHE A 24 -18.41 -2.61 -8.12
CA PHE A 24 -17.83 -2.38 -6.80
C PHE A 24 -17.97 -3.60 -5.88
N ARG A 25 -19.07 -4.35 -5.98
CA ARG A 25 -19.26 -5.54 -5.13
C ARG A 25 -18.26 -6.66 -5.40
N THR A 26 -17.60 -6.67 -6.57
CA THR A 26 -16.78 -7.80 -7.03
C THR A 26 -15.38 -7.42 -7.53
N PHE A 27 -14.96 -6.15 -7.43
CA PHE A 27 -13.71 -5.70 -8.05
C PHE A 27 -12.46 -6.43 -7.54
N LYS A 28 -12.40 -6.80 -6.26
CA LYS A 28 -11.25 -7.54 -5.69
C LYS A 28 -11.12 -8.97 -6.25
N SER A 29 -12.23 -9.58 -6.64
CA SER A 29 -12.23 -10.89 -7.30
C SER A 29 -12.15 -10.81 -8.84
N ASN A 30 -12.16 -9.61 -9.42
CA ASN A 30 -11.91 -9.44 -10.85
C ASN A 30 -10.49 -9.92 -11.20
N PRO A 31 -10.29 -10.80 -12.21
CA PRO A 31 -8.99 -11.40 -12.49
C PRO A 31 -7.88 -10.36 -12.77
N VAL A 32 -8.19 -9.25 -13.43
CA VAL A 32 -7.22 -8.18 -13.71
C VAL A 32 -6.80 -7.49 -12.41
N TYR A 33 -7.76 -7.13 -11.56
CA TYR A 33 -7.51 -6.47 -10.29
C TYR A 33 -6.81 -7.41 -9.31
N ASN A 34 -7.28 -8.65 -9.24
CA ASN A 34 -6.70 -9.68 -8.40
C ASN A 34 -5.22 -9.91 -8.73
N GLY A 35 -4.87 -10.01 -10.01
CA GLY A 35 -3.49 -10.21 -10.45
C GLY A 35 -2.52 -9.08 -10.10
N ILE A 36 -3.04 -7.91 -9.72
CA ILE A 36 -2.21 -6.75 -9.33
C ILE A 36 -2.16 -6.59 -7.81
N LEU A 37 -3.31 -6.66 -7.12
CA LEU A 37 -3.39 -6.28 -5.70
C LEU A 37 -3.87 -7.38 -4.76
N GLU A 38 -4.67 -8.34 -5.23
CA GLU A 38 -5.34 -9.32 -4.38
C GLU A 38 -4.83 -10.76 -4.59
N HIS A 39 -3.67 -10.93 -5.21
CA HIS A 39 -3.07 -12.22 -5.58
C HIS A 39 -2.35 -12.95 -4.43
N VAL A 40 -2.44 -12.45 -3.20
CA VAL A 40 -1.81 -13.10 -2.03
C VAL A 40 -2.42 -14.48 -1.81
N SER A 41 -1.60 -15.52 -1.82
CA SER A 41 -2.04 -16.89 -1.60
C SER A 41 -2.39 -17.17 -0.13
N ASN A 42 -3.12 -18.27 0.11
CA ASN A 42 -3.39 -18.75 1.46
C ASN A 42 -2.09 -19.00 2.26
N ASP A 43 -1.10 -19.62 1.62
CA ASP A 43 0.18 -19.93 2.28
C ASP A 43 0.95 -18.65 2.66
N GLN A 44 0.96 -17.64 1.78
CA GLN A 44 1.51 -16.33 2.11
C GLN A 44 0.74 -15.66 3.25
N GLY A 45 -0.60 -15.77 3.23
CA GLY A 45 -1.45 -15.29 4.33
C GLY A 45 -1.10 -15.94 5.66
N ARG A 46 -0.80 -17.26 5.67
CA ARG A 46 -0.31 -17.97 6.85
C ARG A 46 1.01 -17.38 7.36
N LEU A 47 1.96 -17.12 6.47
CA LEU A 47 3.23 -16.51 6.84
C LEU A 47 3.05 -15.11 7.44
N TYR A 48 2.15 -14.29 6.87
CA TYR A 48 1.82 -12.98 7.45
C TYR A 48 1.18 -13.10 8.83
N LEU A 49 0.25 -14.04 9.03
CA LEU A 49 -0.36 -14.28 10.32
C LEU A 49 0.69 -14.71 11.37
N ASP A 50 1.59 -15.62 11.01
CA ASP A 50 2.66 -16.06 11.91
C ASP A 50 3.63 -14.92 12.22
N TYR A 51 3.93 -14.04 11.25
CA TYR A 51 4.70 -12.83 11.49
C TYR A 51 4.03 -11.92 12.51
N ILE A 52 2.73 -11.66 12.36
CA ILE A 52 1.95 -10.81 13.28
C ILE A 52 1.94 -11.41 14.68
N LYS A 53 1.72 -12.73 14.82
CA LYS A 53 1.74 -13.44 16.10
C LYS A 53 3.07 -13.29 16.83
N ASN A 54 4.17 -13.27 16.09
CA ASN A 54 5.52 -13.22 16.67
C ASN A 54 5.99 -11.78 16.98
N ASN A 55 5.52 -10.77 16.24
CA ASN A 55 6.04 -9.41 16.31
C ASN A 55 5.06 -8.39 16.90
N SER A 56 3.75 -8.66 16.86
CA SER A 56 2.70 -7.75 17.34
C SER A 56 1.42 -8.54 17.69
N PRO A 57 1.47 -9.52 18.61
CA PRO A 57 0.34 -10.40 18.92
C PRO A 57 -0.90 -9.63 19.39
N GLU A 58 -0.74 -8.47 19.98
CA GLU A 58 -1.82 -7.59 20.43
C GLU A 58 -2.71 -7.08 19.27
N LEU A 59 -2.20 -7.07 18.04
CA LEU A 59 -3.02 -6.71 16.87
C LEU A 59 -4.12 -7.74 16.60
N LEU A 60 -3.94 -8.99 17.04
CA LEU A 60 -4.95 -10.04 16.85
C LEU A 60 -6.17 -9.84 17.73
N GLU A 61 -6.06 -9.09 18.83
CA GLU A 61 -7.20 -8.67 19.65
C GLU A 61 -8.17 -7.78 18.84
N ASN A 62 -7.64 -7.06 17.84
CA ASN A 62 -8.39 -6.17 16.96
C ASN A 62 -8.76 -6.82 15.61
N ILE A 63 -8.55 -8.13 15.43
CA ILE A 63 -8.74 -8.80 14.13
C ILE A 63 -10.16 -8.61 13.57
N GLY A 64 -11.17 -8.55 14.42
CA GLY A 64 -12.56 -8.30 14.02
C GLY A 64 -12.75 -6.94 13.33
N VAL A 65 -12.03 -5.91 13.79
CA VAL A 65 -12.06 -4.58 13.20
C VAL A 65 -11.31 -4.56 11.87
N PHE A 66 -10.20 -5.25 11.76
CA PHE A 66 -9.43 -5.32 10.51
C PHE A 66 -10.16 -6.11 9.41
N LYS A 67 -10.99 -7.09 9.77
CA LYS A 67 -11.88 -7.81 8.82
C LYS A 67 -12.89 -6.90 8.11
N GLU A 68 -13.06 -5.66 8.56
CA GLU A 68 -13.85 -4.67 7.82
C GLU A 68 -13.30 -4.41 6.42
N ASN A 69 -11.98 -4.57 6.21
CA ASN A 69 -11.36 -4.52 4.89
C ASN A 69 -11.94 -5.55 3.91
N ASP A 70 -12.52 -6.64 4.40
CA ASP A 70 -13.09 -7.72 3.60
C ASP A 70 -14.60 -7.59 3.35
N LYS A 71 -15.25 -6.53 3.84
CA LYS A 71 -16.70 -6.35 3.69
C LYS A 71 -17.11 -5.97 2.27
N HIS A 72 -16.24 -5.29 1.54
CA HIS A 72 -16.53 -4.75 0.22
C HIS A 72 -15.56 -5.28 -0.84
N GLY A 73 -16.03 -5.33 -2.07
CA GLY A 73 -15.21 -5.71 -3.23
C GLY A 73 -15.20 -7.20 -3.57
N GLY A 74 -15.90 -8.05 -2.82
CA GLY A 74 -15.99 -9.48 -3.13
C GLY A 74 -14.66 -10.22 -2.97
N THR A 75 -13.91 -9.92 -1.91
CA THR A 75 -12.59 -10.50 -1.69
C THR A 75 -12.63 -12.01 -1.43
N VAL A 76 -11.63 -12.72 -1.91
CA VAL A 76 -11.45 -14.15 -1.61
C VAL A 76 -10.86 -14.28 -0.21
N LYS A 77 -11.51 -15.08 0.64
CA LYS A 77 -11.08 -15.32 2.01
C LYS A 77 -10.52 -16.73 2.17
N SER A 78 -9.58 -16.86 3.09
CA SER A 78 -9.06 -18.14 3.55
C SER A 78 -9.40 -18.33 5.02
N ASN A 79 -9.59 -19.57 5.44
CA ASN A 79 -9.84 -19.90 6.84
C ASN A 79 -8.52 -20.13 7.57
N TYR A 80 -8.32 -19.40 8.66
CA TYR A 80 -7.21 -19.59 9.60
C TYR A 80 -7.80 -19.94 10.96
N PRO A 81 -7.54 -21.15 11.52
CA PRO A 81 -8.22 -21.66 12.72
C PRO A 81 -8.20 -20.69 13.92
N GLU A 82 -7.14 -19.89 14.04
CA GLU A 82 -6.94 -18.99 15.18
C GLU A 82 -7.79 -17.71 15.07
N ILE A 83 -8.11 -17.29 13.85
CA ILE A 83 -8.77 -16.00 13.60
C ILE A 83 -10.01 -16.12 12.70
N GLY A 84 -10.30 -17.32 12.13
CA GLY A 84 -11.40 -17.56 11.20
C GLY A 84 -11.14 -16.98 9.80
N ASP A 85 -12.21 -16.69 9.05
CA ASP A 85 -12.13 -16.27 7.66
C ASP A 85 -11.65 -14.81 7.53
N ILE A 86 -10.61 -14.62 6.72
CA ILE A 86 -10.02 -13.32 6.38
C ILE A 86 -9.28 -13.41 5.03
N SER A 87 -9.23 -12.30 4.28
CA SER A 87 -8.42 -12.25 3.07
C SER A 87 -6.92 -12.31 3.40
N PRO A 88 -6.12 -13.11 2.67
CA PRO A 88 -4.67 -13.06 2.78
C PRO A 88 -4.08 -11.67 2.52
N SER A 89 -4.68 -10.87 1.62
CA SER A 89 -4.26 -9.47 1.38
C SER A 89 -4.49 -8.59 2.61
N THR A 90 -5.57 -8.82 3.36
CA THR A 90 -5.81 -8.09 4.62
C THR A 90 -4.74 -8.43 5.66
N LEU A 91 -4.30 -9.69 5.73
CA LEU A 91 -3.18 -10.07 6.61
C LEU A 91 -1.86 -9.37 6.18
N ARG A 92 -1.62 -9.18 4.89
CA ARG A 92 -0.48 -8.36 4.40
C ARG A 92 -0.57 -6.93 4.93
N TYR A 93 -1.73 -6.28 4.86
CA TYR A 93 -1.89 -4.92 5.39
C TYR A 93 -1.70 -4.84 6.91
N ILE A 94 -2.16 -5.86 7.66
CA ILE A 94 -1.93 -5.93 9.11
C ILE A 94 -0.43 -6.15 9.41
N LYS A 95 0.27 -6.92 8.58
CA LYS A 95 1.74 -7.07 8.70
C LYS A 95 2.45 -5.73 8.51
N VAL A 96 2.06 -4.94 7.50
CA VAL A 96 2.60 -3.59 7.29
C VAL A 96 2.27 -2.67 8.48
N LEU A 97 1.06 -2.74 9.03
CA LEU A 97 0.71 -2.05 10.28
C LEU A 97 1.63 -2.47 11.43
N SER A 98 1.92 -3.77 11.58
CA SER A 98 2.87 -4.28 12.60
C SER A 98 4.25 -3.65 12.44
N ASP A 99 4.78 -3.61 11.21
CA ASP A 99 6.07 -2.98 10.94
C ASP A 99 6.06 -1.49 11.30
N ILE A 100 5.07 -0.75 10.81
CA ILE A 100 4.94 0.70 11.04
C ILE A 100 4.87 0.99 12.54
N LYS A 101 4.07 0.21 13.29
CA LYS A 101 3.96 0.34 14.74
C LYS A 101 5.28 0.05 15.45
N ASN A 102 6.00 -1.00 15.04
CA ASN A 102 7.26 -1.39 15.65
C ASN A 102 8.40 -0.41 15.31
N ILE A 103 8.38 0.20 14.13
CA ILE A 103 9.42 1.14 13.67
C ILE A 103 9.17 2.55 14.20
N PHE A 104 7.93 3.06 14.11
CA PHE A 104 7.61 4.45 14.39
C PHE A 104 6.80 4.66 15.66
N GLY A 105 6.30 3.58 16.30
CA GLY A 105 5.44 3.66 17.48
C GLY A 105 4.02 4.13 17.17
N ASP A 106 3.49 5.02 18.02
CA ASP A 106 2.18 5.62 17.84
C ASP A 106 2.22 6.72 16.77
N ILE A 107 1.41 6.55 15.74
CA ILE A 107 1.28 7.50 14.62
C ILE A 107 -0.02 8.33 14.69
N THR A 108 -0.70 8.33 15.82
CA THR A 108 -1.88 9.19 16.07
C THR A 108 -1.53 10.66 15.87
N GLY A 109 -2.42 11.40 15.19
CA GLY A 109 -2.22 12.81 14.87
C GLY A 109 -1.24 13.11 13.75
N LYS A 110 -0.66 12.10 13.10
CA LYS A 110 0.30 12.29 12.01
C LYS A 110 -0.37 12.60 10.67
N LYS A 111 0.35 13.34 9.82
CA LYS A 111 0.04 13.53 8.39
C LYS A 111 0.75 12.47 7.59
N ILE A 112 -0.01 11.62 6.92
CA ILE A 112 0.51 10.49 6.14
C ILE A 112 0.25 10.72 4.66
N ILE A 113 1.20 10.35 3.82
CA ILE A 113 1.02 10.23 2.37
C ILE A 113 1.35 8.83 1.89
N GLU A 114 0.44 8.22 1.12
CA GLU A 114 0.65 6.90 0.52
C GLU A 114 0.81 7.02 -1.00
N ILE A 115 1.88 6.45 -1.52
CA ILE A 115 2.15 6.33 -2.96
C ILE A 115 1.67 4.95 -3.41
N GLY A 116 0.65 4.92 -4.29
CA GLY A 116 0.08 3.69 -4.81
C GLY A 116 -0.78 2.94 -3.81
N ALA A 117 -1.87 3.57 -3.37
CA ALA A 117 -2.77 3.02 -2.36
C ALA A 117 -3.74 1.94 -2.90
N GLY A 118 -3.85 1.80 -4.23
CA GLY A 118 -4.83 0.93 -4.86
C GLY A 118 -6.25 1.29 -4.45
N TYR A 119 -6.97 0.39 -3.79
CA TYR A 119 -8.31 0.69 -3.26
C TYR A 119 -8.30 1.34 -1.87
N GLY A 120 -7.14 1.55 -1.27
CA GLY A 120 -7.02 2.16 0.06
C GLY A 120 -7.02 1.17 1.24
N GLY A 121 -6.70 -0.10 1.00
CA GLY A 121 -6.71 -1.13 2.05
C GLY A 121 -5.75 -0.82 3.20
N GLN A 122 -4.53 -0.36 2.90
CA GLN A 122 -3.56 0.02 3.93
C GLN A 122 -4.04 1.25 4.72
N CYS A 123 -4.57 2.25 4.04
CA CYS A 123 -5.18 3.42 4.67
C CYS A 123 -6.28 3.01 5.67
N LEU A 124 -7.19 2.11 5.27
CA LEU A 124 -8.24 1.61 6.15
C LEU A 124 -7.66 0.94 7.39
N ILE A 125 -6.72 0.01 7.24
CA ILE A 125 -6.13 -0.74 8.36
C ILE A 125 -5.43 0.20 9.35
N LEU A 126 -4.67 1.19 8.86
CA LEU A 126 -4.01 2.17 9.73
C LEU A 126 -5.01 3.05 10.48
N ASN A 127 -6.08 3.51 9.82
CA ASN A 127 -7.13 4.32 10.45
C ASN A 127 -8.00 3.52 11.44
N LYS A 128 -8.03 2.18 11.35
CA LYS A 128 -8.69 1.34 12.38
C LYS A 128 -7.87 1.24 13.66
N MET A 129 -6.57 1.50 13.61
CA MET A 129 -5.68 1.41 14.76
C MET A 129 -5.33 2.78 15.34
N PHE A 130 -5.18 3.81 14.50
CA PHE A 130 -4.71 5.14 14.89
C PHE A 130 -5.68 6.22 14.45
N ASN A 131 -5.79 7.29 15.24
CA ASN A 131 -6.50 8.50 14.83
C ASN A 131 -5.55 9.40 14.03
N ILE A 132 -5.48 9.16 12.71
CA ILE A 132 -4.60 9.87 11.77
C ILE A 132 -5.22 11.24 11.46
N SER A 133 -4.40 12.32 11.50
CA SER A 133 -4.90 13.67 11.30
C SER A 133 -5.24 13.97 9.83
N GLU A 134 -4.43 13.45 8.90
CA GLU A 134 -4.65 13.57 7.47
C GLU A 134 -4.03 12.35 6.77
N TYR A 135 -4.77 11.74 5.86
CA TYR A 135 -4.25 10.68 5.00
C TYR A 135 -4.39 11.08 3.53
N SER A 136 -3.26 11.38 2.92
CA SER A 136 -3.17 11.74 1.49
C SER A 136 -2.83 10.51 0.64
N ILE A 137 -3.43 10.42 -0.52
CA ILE A 137 -3.21 9.32 -1.48
C ILE A 137 -2.78 9.91 -2.82
N VAL A 138 -1.69 9.37 -3.38
CA VAL A 138 -1.25 9.61 -4.76
C VAL A 138 -1.26 8.28 -5.50
N ASP A 139 -2.11 8.17 -6.52
CA ASP A 139 -2.25 6.98 -7.36
C ASP A 139 -2.75 7.39 -8.75
N LEU A 140 -2.88 6.44 -9.69
CA LEU A 140 -3.60 6.63 -10.95
C LEU A 140 -4.98 7.23 -10.67
N ASP A 141 -5.45 8.13 -11.51
CA ASP A 141 -6.73 8.83 -11.29
C ASP A 141 -7.89 7.85 -11.09
N GLU A 142 -7.92 6.75 -11.87
CA GLU A 142 -8.95 5.73 -11.78
C GLU A 142 -8.88 4.93 -10.46
N ALA A 143 -7.69 4.60 -10.01
CA ALA A 143 -7.47 3.94 -8.71
C ALA A 143 -7.82 4.89 -7.56
N SER A 144 -7.50 6.17 -7.69
CA SER A 144 -7.85 7.22 -6.73
C SER A 144 -9.36 7.40 -6.59
N HIS A 145 -10.12 7.32 -7.69
CA HIS A 145 -11.59 7.33 -7.64
C HIS A 145 -12.13 6.12 -6.87
N LEU A 146 -11.59 4.93 -7.13
CA LEU A 146 -11.98 3.71 -6.43
C LEU A 146 -11.65 3.79 -4.94
N SER A 147 -10.43 4.21 -4.58
CA SER A 147 -10.02 4.34 -3.18
C SER A 147 -10.85 5.37 -2.43
N ASN A 148 -11.19 6.49 -3.06
CA ASN A 148 -12.07 7.50 -2.49
C ASN A 148 -13.46 6.92 -2.17
N LYS A 149 -14.09 6.19 -3.12
CA LYS A 149 -15.37 5.50 -2.88
C LYS A 149 -15.26 4.50 -1.74
N TYR A 150 -14.24 3.63 -1.80
CA TYR A 150 -14.03 2.56 -0.82
C TYR A 150 -13.82 3.11 0.61
N LEU A 151 -12.97 4.12 0.74
CA LEU A 151 -12.66 4.71 2.05
C LEU A 151 -13.84 5.51 2.61
N ASN A 152 -14.56 6.26 1.79
CA ASN A 152 -15.75 7.00 2.24
C ASN A 152 -16.87 6.08 2.76
N ILE A 153 -17.10 4.92 2.13
CA ILE A 153 -18.05 3.91 2.62
C ILE A 153 -17.61 3.37 4.01
N ASN A 154 -16.31 3.34 4.27
CA ASN A 154 -15.75 2.94 5.55
C ASN A 154 -15.58 4.08 6.57
N GLY A 155 -16.12 5.28 6.25
CA GLY A 155 -16.10 6.44 7.14
C GLY A 155 -14.78 7.21 7.16
N ILE A 156 -13.91 7.01 6.18
CA ILE A 156 -12.62 7.69 6.04
C ILE A 156 -12.66 8.57 4.80
N THR A 157 -12.31 9.85 4.94
CA THR A 157 -12.22 10.79 3.82
C THR A 157 -10.74 11.07 3.53
N PRO A 158 -10.13 10.40 2.54
CA PRO A 158 -8.75 10.66 2.19
C PRO A 158 -8.62 11.95 1.39
N ARG A 159 -7.46 12.57 1.47
CA ARG A 159 -7.08 13.64 0.54
C ARG A 159 -6.49 13.01 -0.72
N ILE A 160 -7.17 13.13 -1.84
CA ILE A 160 -6.68 12.64 -3.12
C ILE A 160 -5.81 13.70 -3.79
N ILE A 161 -4.59 13.33 -4.14
CA ILE A 161 -3.65 14.17 -4.90
C ILE A 161 -3.48 13.53 -6.28
N LYS A 162 -3.83 14.28 -7.33
CA LYS A 162 -3.64 13.81 -8.71
C LYS A 162 -2.16 13.73 -9.06
N ILE A 163 -1.79 12.81 -9.93
CA ILE A 163 -0.40 12.68 -10.41
C ILE A 163 0.10 14.02 -11.00
N SER A 164 -0.75 14.72 -11.77
CA SER A 164 -0.43 16.03 -12.34
C SER A 164 -0.12 17.10 -11.30
N ASP A 165 -0.64 16.97 -10.09
CA ASP A 165 -0.52 17.96 -9.02
C ASP A 165 0.68 17.68 -8.09
N VAL A 166 1.32 16.51 -8.23
CA VAL A 166 2.49 16.14 -7.42
C VAL A 166 3.62 17.17 -7.57
N VAL A 167 3.81 17.71 -8.77
CA VAL A 167 4.82 18.76 -9.05
C VAL A 167 4.62 20.02 -8.18
N ASN A 168 3.39 20.26 -7.73
CA ASN A 168 3.01 21.43 -6.93
C ASN A 168 3.03 21.15 -5.41
N ILE A 169 3.34 19.94 -4.97
CA ILE A 169 3.44 19.64 -3.53
C ILE A 169 4.58 20.48 -2.93
N ASP A 170 4.21 21.30 -1.95
CA ASP A 170 5.13 22.19 -1.20
C ASP A 170 4.87 22.13 0.32
N GLU A 171 4.43 20.98 0.79
CA GLU A 171 4.16 20.72 2.20
C GLU A 171 4.95 19.51 2.70
N ASP A 172 5.13 19.43 4.01
CA ASP A 172 5.82 18.34 4.66
C ASP A 172 4.83 17.30 5.20
N PHE A 173 5.25 16.04 5.20
CA PHE A 173 4.52 14.91 5.76
C PHE A 173 5.27 14.32 6.94
N ASP A 174 4.55 13.74 7.89
CA ASP A 174 5.19 13.02 8.98
C ASP A 174 5.67 11.63 8.53
N ILE A 175 4.89 10.97 7.65
CA ILE A 175 5.24 9.62 7.17
C ILE A 175 4.82 9.48 5.69
N VAL A 176 5.73 8.96 4.86
CA VAL A 176 5.41 8.43 3.54
C VAL A 176 5.35 6.90 3.58
N ILE A 177 4.34 6.32 2.94
CA ILE A 177 4.17 4.87 2.81
C ILE A 177 4.10 4.52 1.32
N SER A 178 4.77 3.45 0.92
CA SER A 178 4.58 2.83 -0.40
C SER A 178 4.79 1.32 -0.31
N ASN A 179 3.76 0.56 -0.69
CA ASN A 179 3.83 -0.88 -0.76
C ASN A 179 4.04 -1.29 -2.22
N TYR A 180 5.33 -1.42 -2.62
CA TYR A 180 5.85 -1.72 -3.97
C TYR A 180 5.63 -0.62 -5.02
N ALA A 181 4.56 0.17 -4.95
CA ALA A 181 4.17 1.08 -6.03
C ALA A 181 5.30 2.02 -6.46
N TYR A 182 6.04 2.64 -5.52
CA TYR A 182 7.16 3.52 -5.86
C TYR A 182 8.27 2.78 -6.63
N SER A 183 8.57 1.54 -6.27
CA SER A 183 9.59 0.72 -6.95
C SER A 183 9.19 0.31 -8.38
N GLU A 184 7.91 0.38 -8.69
CA GLU A 184 7.35 -0.03 -9.97
C GLU A 184 7.13 1.13 -10.95
N LEU A 185 7.52 2.35 -10.57
CA LEU A 185 7.48 3.54 -11.42
C LEU A 185 8.73 3.64 -12.29
N ASP A 186 8.61 4.33 -13.44
CA ASP A 186 9.80 4.75 -14.19
C ASP A 186 10.64 5.79 -13.42
N LYS A 187 11.92 5.92 -13.79
CA LYS A 187 12.88 6.82 -13.12
C LYS A 187 12.41 8.28 -13.04
N ASN A 188 11.73 8.78 -14.07
CA ASN A 188 11.27 10.17 -14.07
C ASN A 188 10.20 10.40 -12.99
N LEU A 189 9.27 9.45 -12.84
CA LEU A 189 8.27 9.49 -11.77
C LEU A 189 8.89 9.21 -10.40
N GLN A 190 9.85 8.29 -10.32
CA GLN A 190 10.59 8.05 -9.08
C GLN A 190 11.33 9.32 -8.63
N ASP A 191 11.98 10.05 -9.54
CA ASP A 191 12.62 11.33 -9.25
C ASP A 191 11.62 12.37 -8.76
N LEU A 192 10.52 12.56 -9.47
CA LEU A 192 9.48 13.51 -9.09
C LEU A 192 8.92 13.22 -7.70
N TYR A 193 8.58 11.96 -7.44
CA TYR A 193 8.01 11.54 -6.16
C TYR A 193 9.03 11.60 -5.03
N TYR A 194 10.29 11.29 -5.33
CA TYR A 194 11.36 11.49 -4.36
C TYR A 194 11.46 12.95 -3.93
N ASP A 195 11.58 13.89 -4.90
CA ASP A 195 11.80 15.30 -4.62
C ASP A 195 10.59 15.97 -3.96
N ARG A 196 9.38 15.57 -4.33
CA ARG A 196 8.14 16.22 -3.88
C ARG A 196 7.48 15.57 -2.67
N ILE A 197 7.72 14.28 -2.45
CA ILE A 197 7.07 13.51 -1.39
C ILE A 197 8.08 12.93 -0.41
N ILE A 198 8.99 12.07 -0.89
CA ILE A 198 9.87 11.31 0.00
C ILE A 198 10.84 12.25 0.74
N LYS A 199 11.44 13.17 0.02
CA LYS A 199 12.38 14.15 0.59
C LYS A 199 11.71 15.06 1.63
N ARG A 200 10.42 15.36 1.46
CA ARG A 200 9.60 16.19 2.36
C ARG A 200 8.94 15.39 3.50
N SER A 201 9.14 14.09 3.54
CA SER A 201 8.63 13.24 4.63
C SER A 201 9.68 13.06 5.71
N LYS A 202 9.28 13.20 6.99
CA LYS A 202 10.17 13.02 8.14
C LYS A 202 10.59 11.57 8.30
N ASN A 203 9.63 10.65 8.07
CA ASN A 203 9.82 9.22 8.13
C ASN A 203 9.26 8.56 6.86
N GLY A 204 9.72 7.38 6.54
CA GLY A 204 9.23 6.61 5.41
C GLY A 204 9.25 5.12 5.65
N TYR A 205 8.26 4.43 5.09
CA TYR A 205 8.19 2.97 5.02
C TYR A 205 7.88 2.58 3.58
N LEU A 206 8.83 1.95 2.91
CA LEU A 206 8.70 1.52 1.53
C LEU A 206 9.03 0.03 1.41
N THR A 207 8.06 -0.77 1.00
CA THR A 207 8.33 -2.12 0.50
C THR A 207 8.78 -1.98 -0.96
N TYR A 208 9.94 -2.50 -1.28
CA TYR A 208 10.61 -2.26 -2.55
C TYR A 208 10.91 -3.58 -3.26
N ASN A 209 10.53 -3.70 -4.52
CA ASN A 209 10.89 -4.80 -5.42
C ASN A 209 11.72 -4.28 -6.61
N PHE A 210 12.28 -5.20 -7.40
CA PHE A 210 13.09 -4.87 -8.60
C PHE A 210 12.54 -5.54 -9.86
N ILE A 211 11.22 -5.83 -9.88
CA ILE A 211 10.58 -6.54 -11.00
C ILE A 211 10.30 -5.66 -12.21
N SER A 212 10.32 -4.34 -12.06
CA SER A 212 9.99 -3.36 -13.11
C SER A 212 10.87 -3.54 -14.35
N ASN A 213 12.15 -3.83 -14.17
CA ASN A 213 13.08 -4.08 -15.26
C ASN A 213 12.70 -5.33 -16.08
N LEU A 214 12.04 -6.32 -15.47
CA LEU A 214 11.51 -7.50 -16.18
C LEU A 214 10.29 -7.13 -17.05
N CYS A 215 9.64 -6.02 -16.74
CA CYS A 215 8.49 -5.47 -17.48
C CYS A 215 8.90 -4.37 -18.46
N ASN A 216 10.19 -4.19 -18.74
CA ASN A 216 10.75 -3.12 -19.59
C ASN A 216 10.39 -1.70 -19.11
N ILE A 217 10.28 -1.50 -17.82
CA ILE A 217 10.15 -0.20 -17.18
C ILE A 217 11.53 0.17 -16.63
N ASP A 218 12.08 1.30 -17.06
CA ASP A 218 13.36 1.83 -16.58
C ASP A 218 13.20 2.41 -15.17
N SER A 219 13.21 1.54 -14.16
CA SER A 219 13.18 1.89 -12.75
C SER A 219 14.58 1.83 -12.14
N TYR A 220 14.78 2.47 -10.99
CA TYR A 220 16.03 2.37 -10.27
C TYR A 220 16.37 0.93 -9.89
N ASN A 221 17.62 0.52 -10.18
CA ASN A 221 18.19 -0.69 -9.62
C ASN A 221 18.61 -0.46 -8.15
N LYS A 222 19.07 -1.52 -7.50
CA LYS A 222 19.41 -1.50 -6.07
C LYS A 222 20.47 -0.46 -5.69
N GLU A 223 21.52 -0.32 -6.49
CA GLU A 223 22.59 0.65 -6.27
C GLU A 223 22.09 2.07 -6.46
N GLU A 224 21.33 2.32 -7.52
CA GLU A 224 20.74 3.63 -7.82
C GLU A 224 19.78 4.10 -6.72
N VAL A 225 18.95 3.17 -6.17
CA VAL A 225 18.07 3.48 -5.03
C VAL A 225 18.88 3.93 -3.82
N PHE A 226 19.92 3.21 -3.46
CA PHE A 226 20.74 3.56 -2.29
C PHE A 226 21.45 4.90 -2.47
N ASN A 227 21.92 5.18 -3.69
CA ASN A 227 22.49 6.48 -4.02
C ASN A 227 21.44 7.60 -3.96
N LYS A 228 20.21 7.35 -4.49
CA LYS A 228 19.11 8.33 -4.46
C LYS A 228 18.70 8.69 -3.04
N PHE A 229 18.68 7.72 -2.13
CA PHE A 229 18.29 7.91 -0.73
C PHE A 229 19.46 8.30 0.18
N SER A 230 20.62 8.68 -0.37
CA SER A 230 21.84 8.99 0.40
C SER A 230 21.71 10.20 1.32
N ASP A 231 20.76 11.11 1.07
CA ASP A 231 20.43 12.26 1.92
C ASP A 231 19.47 11.91 3.06
N LYS A 232 18.95 10.66 3.10
CA LYS A 232 18.12 10.11 4.17
C LYS A 232 18.94 9.12 4.99
N ASN A 233 18.71 9.09 6.28
CA ASN A 233 19.32 8.07 7.15
C ASN A 233 18.55 6.75 7.03
N ILE A 234 18.61 6.13 5.84
CA ILE A 234 17.87 4.91 5.55
C ILE A 234 18.38 3.72 6.34
N LYS A 235 17.44 2.88 6.75
CA LYS A 235 17.68 1.52 7.20
C LYS A 235 17.03 0.56 6.23
N ILE A 236 17.67 -0.58 6.01
CA ILE A 236 17.26 -1.57 5.04
C ILE A 236 17.09 -2.90 5.76
N LEU A 237 15.93 -3.52 5.56
CA LEU A 237 15.64 -4.87 6.01
C LEU A 237 15.29 -5.75 4.79
N GLU A 238 15.57 -7.04 4.89
CA GLU A 238 14.94 -7.99 3.98
C GLU A 238 13.43 -8.02 4.25
N GLU A 239 12.65 -8.11 3.18
CA GLU A 239 11.21 -8.30 3.34
C GLU A 239 10.93 -9.62 4.09
N THR A 240 10.14 -9.55 5.15
CA THR A 240 9.75 -10.72 5.94
C THR A 240 8.25 -10.70 6.20
N PRO A 241 7.51 -11.75 5.83
CA PRO A 241 7.95 -12.88 5.00
C PRO A 241 8.27 -12.43 3.57
N LYS A 242 9.25 -13.06 2.93
CA LYS A 242 9.64 -12.76 1.54
C LYS A 242 8.48 -13.09 0.58
N THR A 243 8.20 -12.15 -0.32
CA THR A 243 7.28 -12.36 -1.45
C THR A 243 8.04 -12.60 -2.76
N PHE A 244 9.27 -12.05 -2.86
CA PHE A 244 10.21 -12.30 -3.95
C PHE A 244 11.67 -12.17 -3.43
N GLU A 245 12.65 -12.70 -4.18
CA GLU A 245 14.01 -12.96 -3.67
C GLU A 245 14.74 -11.69 -3.22
N ASP A 246 14.66 -10.60 -3.97
CA ASP A 246 15.41 -9.36 -3.70
C ASP A 246 14.58 -8.25 -3.06
N ASN A 247 13.37 -8.56 -2.60
CA ASN A 247 12.51 -7.57 -2.00
C ASN A 247 13.08 -7.04 -0.68
N LEU A 248 12.94 -5.74 -0.48
CA LEU A 248 13.45 -4.99 0.66
C LEU A 248 12.35 -4.18 1.33
N ILE A 249 12.60 -3.85 2.59
CA ILE A 249 11.92 -2.77 3.29
C ILE A 249 12.95 -1.67 3.52
N ILE A 250 12.66 -0.47 2.99
CA ILE A 250 13.46 0.73 3.21
C ILE A 250 12.67 1.63 4.17
N TYR A 251 13.29 2.04 5.27
CA TYR A 251 12.67 2.99 6.18
C TYR A 251 13.69 4.00 6.73
N PHE A 252 13.21 5.16 7.11
CA PHE A 252 14.01 6.27 7.65
C PHE A 252 13.22 7.13 8.61
#